data_86e3945b5c844962cf4572834d637ccb
#
_entry.id   86e3945b5c844962cf4572834d637ccb
#
_cell.length_a   1.000
_cell.length_b   1.000
_cell.length_c   1.000
_cell.angle_alpha   90.00
_cell.angle_beta   90.00
_cell.angle_gamma   90.00
#
_symmetry.space_group_name_H-M   'P 1'
#
loop_
_entity.id
_entity.type
_entity.pdbx_description
1 polymer ?
#
loop_
_entity_poly.entity_id
_entity_poly.type
_entity_poly.pdbx_seq_one_letter_code
_entity_poly.pdbx_strand_id
1 'polypeptide(L)'
;MSRTIAANLGNYLPELNTVVPERLVGYGRKQTGFQREIVLVVDQSGSMATSVVYASIFAAVLASIKAVKTRLVVYDTSVVDLTDQLSDPVDVIFGTQLGGGTDTSKALAYCEHLVQRPRETVMVLISDLYDFNPEQMLRRMGQFQRQGVTMVTLLALDDDGTPGYNHDVAGSLAAMGIPSFACTPDA
;
A
#
# COMPACT_ATOMS: atom_id res chain seq x y z
N MET A 1 8.41 -3.36 -40.97
CA MET A 1 9.05 -4.71 -41.00
C MET A 1 9.46 -5.08 -39.58
N SER A 2 9.13 -6.28 -39.10
CA SER A 2 9.56 -6.73 -37.75
C SER A 2 11.08 -6.86 -37.72
N ARG A 3 11.73 -6.37 -36.63
CA ARG A 3 13.20 -6.51 -36.45
C ARG A 3 13.65 -7.97 -36.46
N THR A 4 12.83 -8.88 -36.00
CA THR A 4 13.08 -10.33 -36.06
C THR A 4 13.20 -10.77 -37.53
N ILE A 5 12.28 -10.37 -38.39
CA ILE A 5 12.35 -10.70 -39.83
C ILE A 5 13.60 -10.10 -40.46
N ALA A 6 13.87 -8.82 -40.19
CA ALA A 6 15.06 -8.15 -40.75
C ALA A 6 16.40 -8.81 -40.32
N ALA A 7 16.47 -9.28 -39.05
CA ALA A 7 17.67 -9.96 -38.53
C ALA A 7 17.83 -11.40 -39.02
N ASN A 8 16.82 -12.00 -39.65
CA ASN A 8 16.81 -13.40 -40.11
C ASN A 8 16.49 -13.52 -41.61
N LEU A 9 16.67 -12.45 -42.38
CA LEU A 9 16.41 -12.50 -43.84
C LEU A 9 17.25 -13.54 -44.58
N GLY A 10 18.44 -13.90 -44.06
CA GLY A 10 19.27 -14.96 -44.57
C GLY A 10 18.63 -16.36 -44.49
N ASN A 11 17.64 -16.51 -43.61
CA ASN A 11 16.94 -17.78 -43.38
C ASN A 11 15.58 -17.80 -44.11
N TYR A 12 15.44 -17.04 -45.19
CA TYR A 12 14.25 -17.03 -46.03
C TYR A 12 14.18 -18.34 -46.82
N LEU A 13 13.08 -19.03 -46.71
CA LEU A 13 12.75 -20.25 -47.46
C LEU A 13 11.78 -19.91 -48.62
N PRO A 14 12.27 -19.85 -49.87
CA PRO A 14 11.40 -19.48 -51.00
C PRO A 14 10.24 -20.45 -51.23
N GLU A 15 10.47 -21.73 -50.94
CA GLU A 15 9.49 -22.81 -51.14
C GLU A 15 8.27 -22.64 -50.24
N LEU A 16 8.43 -22.06 -49.04
CA LEU A 16 7.39 -21.82 -48.05
C LEU A 16 6.99 -20.35 -47.96
N ASN A 17 7.61 -19.49 -48.73
CA ASN A 17 7.44 -18.03 -48.69
C ASN A 17 7.47 -17.45 -47.26
N THR A 18 8.38 -17.96 -46.44
CA THR A 18 8.52 -17.58 -45.04
C THR A 18 9.97 -17.45 -44.60
N VAL A 19 10.19 -16.79 -43.45
CA VAL A 19 11.48 -16.66 -42.76
C VAL A 19 11.43 -17.47 -41.48
N VAL A 20 12.33 -18.44 -41.33
CA VAL A 20 12.47 -19.22 -40.10
C VAL A 20 13.46 -18.49 -39.16
N PRO A 21 13.00 -17.90 -38.05
CA PRO A 21 13.87 -17.12 -37.17
C PRO A 21 14.73 -18.02 -36.29
N GLU A 22 16.03 -17.98 -36.44
CA GLU A 22 17.00 -18.53 -35.47
C GLU A 22 17.17 -17.60 -34.28
N ARG A 23 17.01 -16.30 -34.51
CA ARG A 23 17.21 -15.27 -33.49
C ARG A 23 15.97 -14.40 -33.36
N LEU A 24 15.24 -14.58 -32.27
CA LEU A 24 14.12 -13.74 -31.96
C LEU A 24 14.59 -12.40 -31.36
N VAL A 25 14.19 -11.29 -31.99
CA VAL A 25 14.43 -9.94 -31.47
C VAL A 25 13.15 -9.51 -30.74
N GLY A 26 13.10 -9.81 -29.46
CA GLY A 26 12.02 -9.36 -28.59
C GLY A 26 12.16 -7.87 -28.27
N TYR A 27 11.04 -7.16 -28.29
CA TYR A 27 10.95 -5.85 -27.63
C TYR A 27 10.62 -6.13 -26.18
N GLY A 28 11.61 -6.09 -25.30
CA GLY A 28 11.31 -5.83 -23.90
C GLY A 28 10.65 -4.45 -23.85
N ARG A 29 9.36 -4.37 -23.54
CA ARG A 29 8.83 -3.13 -22.99
C ARG A 29 9.74 -2.84 -21.79
N LYS A 30 10.66 -1.88 -21.90
CA LYS A 30 11.08 -1.12 -20.73
C LYS A 30 9.77 -0.53 -20.22
N GLN A 31 9.16 -1.19 -19.24
CA GLN A 31 8.30 -0.45 -18.37
C GLN A 31 9.21 0.62 -17.76
N THR A 32 9.14 1.83 -18.30
CA THR A 32 9.38 3.02 -17.52
C THR A 32 8.30 2.96 -16.47
N GLY A 33 8.54 2.10 -15.49
CA GLY A 33 7.60 1.88 -14.41
C GLY A 33 7.47 3.21 -13.70
N PHE A 34 6.31 3.81 -13.77
CA PHE A 34 5.84 4.61 -12.67
C PHE A 34 5.89 3.66 -11.47
N GLN A 35 7.01 3.67 -10.78
CA GLN A 35 7.15 2.93 -9.53
C GLN A 35 6.30 3.70 -8.51
N ARG A 36 5.02 3.38 -8.47
CA ARG A 36 4.17 3.85 -7.37
C ARG A 36 4.76 3.29 -6.08
N GLU A 37 4.79 4.11 -5.08
CA GLU A 37 5.20 3.74 -3.73
C GLU A 37 3.95 3.62 -2.88
N ILE A 38 3.83 2.52 -2.13
CA ILE A 38 2.77 2.34 -1.13
C ILE A 38 3.42 2.49 0.24
N VAL A 39 2.83 3.34 1.07
CA VAL A 39 3.16 3.45 2.50
C VAL A 39 1.98 2.91 3.29
N LEU A 40 2.17 1.74 3.89
CA LEU A 40 1.19 1.12 4.79
C LEU A 40 1.44 1.64 6.20
N VAL A 41 0.41 2.17 6.83
CA VAL A 41 0.45 2.69 8.20
C VAL A 41 -0.59 1.91 8.99
N VAL A 42 -0.14 1.00 9.84
CA VAL A 42 -1.00 0.02 10.51
C VAL A 42 -1.07 0.32 12.00
N ASP A 43 -2.25 0.57 12.47
CA ASP A 43 -2.57 0.75 13.88
C ASP A 43 -2.50 -0.59 14.62
N GLN A 44 -1.72 -0.61 15.70
CA GLN A 44 -1.58 -1.74 16.61
C GLN A 44 -1.91 -1.36 18.05
N SER A 45 -2.75 -0.36 18.23
CA SER A 45 -3.29 0.01 19.53
C SER A 45 -4.14 -1.11 20.15
N GLY A 46 -4.39 -1.00 21.43
CA GLY A 46 -5.16 -2.04 22.17
C GLY A 46 -6.57 -2.26 21.62
N SER A 47 -7.23 -1.24 21.05
CA SER A 47 -8.55 -1.36 20.42
C SER A 47 -8.53 -2.17 19.13
N MET A 48 -7.36 -2.24 18.44
CA MET A 48 -7.17 -3.01 17.22
C MET A 48 -6.94 -4.51 17.47
N ALA A 49 -6.89 -4.98 18.71
CA ALA A 49 -6.56 -6.37 19.05
C ALA A 49 -7.50 -7.40 18.38
N THR A 50 -8.78 -7.05 18.21
CA THR A 50 -9.80 -7.88 17.52
C THR A 50 -9.77 -7.74 16.00
N SER A 51 -8.97 -6.82 15.47
CA SER A 51 -8.87 -6.49 14.04
C SER A 51 -7.50 -6.80 13.45
N VAL A 52 -6.54 -7.28 14.25
CA VAL A 52 -5.15 -7.53 13.86
C VAL A 52 -5.06 -8.54 12.71
N VAL A 53 -5.92 -9.55 12.70
CA VAL A 53 -5.93 -10.58 11.64
C VAL A 53 -6.24 -9.95 10.30
N TYR A 54 -7.32 -9.17 10.20
CA TYR A 54 -7.69 -8.50 8.95
C TYR A 54 -6.65 -7.48 8.52
N ALA A 55 -6.16 -6.65 9.44
CA ALA A 55 -5.11 -5.68 9.16
C ALA A 55 -3.85 -6.35 8.59
N SER A 56 -3.46 -7.49 9.17
CA SER A 56 -2.30 -8.27 8.73
C SER A 56 -2.48 -8.85 7.32
N ILE A 57 -3.66 -9.39 7.02
CA ILE A 57 -3.97 -9.93 5.70
C ILE A 57 -3.90 -8.83 4.64
N PHE A 58 -4.54 -7.67 4.87
CA PHE A 58 -4.49 -6.55 3.94
C PHE A 58 -3.05 -6.05 3.73
N ALA A 59 -2.29 -5.88 4.80
CA ALA A 59 -0.91 -5.45 4.71
C ALA A 59 -0.05 -6.47 3.94
N ALA A 60 -0.25 -7.77 4.17
CA ALA A 60 0.44 -8.85 3.45
C ALA A 60 0.11 -8.85 1.96
N VAL A 61 -1.18 -8.72 1.60
CA VAL A 61 -1.62 -8.65 0.20
C VAL A 61 -0.98 -7.44 -0.49
N LEU A 62 -1.06 -6.25 0.12
CA LEU A 62 -0.49 -5.03 -0.46
C LEU A 62 1.05 -5.10 -0.55
N ALA A 63 1.71 -5.69 0.44
CA ALA A 63 3.17 -5.89 0.43
C ALA A 63 3.62 -6.88 -0.65
N SER A 64 2.77 -7.85 -1.03
CA SER A 64 3.09 -8.85 -2.05
C SER A 64 3.07 -8.31 -3.49
N ILE A 65 2.60 -7.08 -3.71
CA ILE A 65 2.51 -6.47 -5.04
C ILE A 65 3.90 -6.09 -5.55
N LYS A 66 4.55 -6.97 -6.30
CA LYS A 66 5.92 -6.80 -6.81
C LYS A 66 6.16 -5.58 -7.71
N ALA A 67 5.09 -5.03 -8.29
CA ALA A 67 5.18 -3.88 -9.19
C ALA A 67 5.31 -2.53 -8.45
N VAL A 68 5.25 -2.53 -7.12
CA VAL A 68 5.17 -1.35 -6.27
C VAL A 68 6.22 -1.45 -5.18
N LYS A 69 6.85 -0.33 -4.84
CA LYS A 69 7.73 -0.27 -3.67
C LYS A 69 6.86 -0.06 -2.44
N THR A 70 6.79 -1.05 -1.56
CA THR A 70 6.00 -0.99 -0.34
C THR A 70 6.86 -0.65 0.86
N ARG A 71 6.35 0.22 1.73
CA ARG A 71 6.87 0.52 3.07
C ARG A 71 5.83 0.15 4.10
N LEU A 72 6.27 -0.37 5.23
CA LEU A 72 5.39 -0.78 6.33
C LEU A 72 5.79 -0.08 7.62
N VAL A 73 4.88 0.69 8.16
CA VAL A 73 4.99 1.35 9.45
C VAL A 73 3.86 0.87 10.34
N VAL A 74 4.19 0.35 11.49
CA VAL A 74 3.20 0.01 12.53
C VAL A 74 3.31 0.99 13.68
N TYR A 75 2.21 1.25 14.36
CA TYR A 75 2.22 2.22 15.46
C TYR A 75 1.16 1.92 16.53
N ASP A 76 1.46 2.43 17.73
CA ASP A 76 0.55 2.68 18.85
C ASP A 76 0.83 4.09 19.40
N THR A 77 1.38 4.24 20.59
CA THR A 77 2.04 5.46 21.08
C THR A 77 3.51 5.57 20.64
N SER A 78 4.04 4.49 20.11
CA SER A 78 5.37 4.39 19.48
C SER A 78 5.21 4.16 17.98
N VAL A 79 6.27 4.35 17.20
CA VAL A 79 6.29 4.12 15.76
C VAL A 79 7.43 3.17 15.44
N VAL A 80 7.14 2.12 14.70
CA VAL A 80 8.13 1.12 14.27
C VAL A 80 8.07 0.97 12.76
N ASP A 81 9.20 1.17 12.09
CA ASP A 81 9.35 0.93 10.64
C ASP A 81 9.78 -0.52 10.41
N LEU A 82 8.95 -1.27 9.73
CA LEU A 82 9.15 -2.68 9.43
C LEU A 82 9.45 -2.91 7.93
N THR A 83 9.78 -1.86 7.20
CA THR A 83 10.01 -1.90 5.75
C THR A 83 11.05 -2.94 5.35
N ASP A 84 12.13 -3.07 6.11
CA ASP A 84 13.21 -4.02 5.82
C ASP A 84 12.85 -5.48 6.13
N GLN A 85 11.73 -5.71 6.82
CA GLN A 85 11.26 -7.02 7.26
C GLN A 85 10.07 -7.54 6.44
N LEU A 86 9.73 -6.90 5.33
CA LEU A 86 8.57 -7.23 4.48
C LEU A 86 8.65 -8.58 3.75
N SER A 87 9.67 -9.41 4.00
CA SER A 87 9.76 -10.77 3.43
C SER A 87 8.63 -11.68 3.90
N ASP A 88 8.15 -11.49 5.13
CA ASP A 88 6.97 -12.14 5.69
C ASP A 88 6.13 -11.14 6.48
N PRO A 89 5.24 -10.37 5.80
CA PRO A 89 4.49 -9.28 6.45
C PRO A 89 3.55 -9.77 7.55
N VAL A 90 3.03 -11.00 7.43
CA VAL A 90 2.11 -11.56 8.42
C VAL A 90 2.83 -11.80 9.74
N ASP A 91 3.92 -12.56 9.70
CA ASP A 91 4.72 -12.87 10.89
C ASP A 91 5.27 -11.62 11.55
N VAL A 92 5.66 -10.63 10.75
CA VAL A 92 6.21 -9.36 11.23
C VAL A 92 5.14 -8.53 11.96
N ILE A 93 3.93 -8.41 11.41
CA ILE A 93 2.86 -7.65 12.05
C ILE A 93 2.37 -8.35 13.32
N PHE A 94 2.20 -9.68 13.30
CA PHE A 94 1.83 -10.45 14.47
C PHE A 94 2.94 -10.48 15.54
N GLY A 95 4.20 -10.48 15.13
CA GLY A 95 5.35 -10.46 16.03
C GLY A 95 5.59 -9.11 16.72
N THR A 96 5.00 -8.03 16.18
CA THR A 96 5.17 -6.65 16.68
C THR A 96 3.89 -6.18 17.36
N GLN A 97 3.46 -6.85 18.42
CA GLN A 97 2.29 -6.41 19.19
C GLN A 97 2.69 -5.25 20.13
N LEU A 98 2.21 -4.05 19.85
CA LEU A 98 2.48 -2.87 20.66
C LEU A 98 1.46 -2.75 21.82
N GLY A 99 0.17 -2.73 21.54
CA GLY A 99 -0.91 -2.82 22.54
C GLY A 99 -1.11 -1.60 23.43
N GLY A 100 -0.49 -0.47 23.08
CA GLY A 100 -0.64 0.80 23.78
C GLY A 100 -1.88 1.60 23.37
N GLY A 101 -1.84 2.90 23.66
CA GLY A 101 -2.82 3.86 23.12
C GLY A 101 -2.53 4.19 21.65
N THR A 102 -3.27 5.15 21.07
CA THR A 102 -3.22 5.47 19.64
C THR A 102 -2.73 6.89 19.40
N ASP A 103 -1.58 7.07 18.71
CA ASP A 103 -1.08 8.36 18.23
C ASP A 103 -0.76 8.29 16.74
N THR A 104 -1.81 8.31 15.93
CA THR A 104 -1.71 8.31 14.46
C THR A 104 -0.95 9.55 13.95
N SER A 105 -1.09 10.68 14.63
CA SER A 105 -0.41 11.91 14.25
C SER A 105 1.10 11.76 14.28
N LYS A 106 1.65 11.05 15.27
CA LYS A 106 3.07 10.75 15.38
C LYS A 106 3.54 9.80 14.26
N ALA A 107 2.76 8.77 13.96
CA ALA A 107 3.04 7.87 12.84
C ALA A 107 3.06 8.60 11.50
N LEU A 108 2.08 9.46 11.25
CA LEU A 108 2.04 10.29 10.05
C LEU A 108 3.22 11.27 9.98
N ALA A 109 3.65 11.86 11.10
CA ALA A 109 4.84 12.70 11.16
C ALA A 109 6.11 11.94 10.74
N TYR A 110 6.25 10.68 11.19
CA TYR A 110 7.32 9.82 10.73
C TYR A 110 7.26 9.55 9.23
N CYS A 111 6.07 9.30 8.70
CA CYS A 111 5.86 9.04 7.27
C CYS A 111 6.21 10.24 6.37
N GLU A 112 6.23 11.49 6.89
CA GLU A 112 6.67 12.64 6.12
C GLU A 112 8.10 12.47 5.59
N HIS A 113 8.98 11.79 6.34
CA HIS A 113 10.36 11.50 5.94
C HIS A 113 10.46 10.37 4.89
N LEU A 114 9.46 9.51 4.82
CA LEU A 114 9.42 8.39 3.89
C LEU A 114 8.93 8.80 2.50
N VAL A 115 8.03 9.79 2.41
CA VAL A 115 7.39 10.21 1.17
C VAL A 115 8.34 11.13 0.37
N GLN A 116 9.03 10.56 -0.62
CA GLN A 116 9.93 11.31 -1.49
C GLN A 116 9.25 11.87 -2.74
N ARG A 117 8.23 11.18 -3.23
CA ARG A 117 7.48 11.51 -4.45
C ARG A 117 5.98 11.50 -4.18
N PRO A 118 5.43 12.59 -3.61
CA PRO A 118 4.04 12.63 -3.14
C PRO A 118 3.02 12.18 -4.18
N ARG A 119 3.14 12.65 -5.44
CA ARG A 119 2.20 12.33 -6.52
C ARG A 119 2.25 10.87 -7.01
N GLU A 120 3.29 10.15 -6.67
CA GLU A 120 3.48 8.73 -7.01
C GLU A 120 3.26 7.83 -5.78
N THR A 121 2.94 8.43 -4.63
CA THR A 121 2.76 7.73 -3.35
C THR A 121 1.28 7.54 -3.06
N VAL A 122 0.92 6.31 -2.70
CA VAL A 122 -0.35 5.95 -2.07
C VAL A 122 -0.07 5.63 -0.61
N MET A 123 -0.72 6.33 0.30
CA MET A 123 -0.66 6.04 1.73
C MET A 123 -1.94 5.38 2.18
N VAL A 124 -1.83 4.20 2.76
CA VAL A 124 -2.95 3.42 3.26
C VAL A 124 -2.87 3.36 4.76
N LEU A 125 -3.82 4.00 5.43
CA LEU A 125 -3.99 3.93 6.89
C LEU A 125 -4.96 2.79 7.21
N ILE A 126 -4.56 1.87 8.07
CA ILE A 126 -5.40 0.78 8.59
C ILE A 126 -5.59 1.04 10.09
N SER A 127 -6.80 1.42 10.50
CA SER A 127 -7.10 1.83 11.87
C SER A 127 -8.61 1.81 12.15
N ASP A 128 -8.99 1.74 13.42
CA ASP A 128 -10.36 1.98 13.91
C ASP A 128 -10.66 3.47 14.12
N LEU A 129 -9.68 4.34 13.86
CA LEU A 129 -9.78 5.81 13.99
C LEU A 129 -10.05 6.33 15.41
N TYR A 130 -9.89 5.51 16.45
CA TYR A 130 -9.91 6.00 17.82
C TYR A 130 -8.52 6.51 18.21
N ASP A 131 -8.34 7.82 18.18
CA ASP A 131 -7.06 8.51 18.36
C ASP A 131 -7.13 9.49 19.54
N PHE A 132 -6.00 9.76 20.20
CA PHE A 132 -5.90 10.77 21.25
C PHE A 132 -6.19 12.19 20.75
N ASN A 133 -5.82 12.48 19.49
CA ASN A 133 -5.97 13.79 18.89
C ASN A 133 -6.44 13.69 17.43
N PRO A 134 -7.71 13.35 17.20
CA PRO A 134 -8.25 13.15 15.86
C PRO A 134 -8.14 14.41 14.98
N GLU A 135 -8.22 15.61 15.56
CA GLU A 135 -8.07 16.84 14.80
C GLU A 135 -6.66 17.00 14.22
N GLN A 136 -5.63 16.62 14.98
CA GLN A 136 -4.25 16.69 14.50
C GLN A 136 -3.98 15.62 13.45
N MET A 137 -4.53 14.42 13.61
CA MET A 137 -4.50 13.37 12.61
C MET A 137 -5.13 13.84 11.30
N LEU A 138 -6.36 14.36 11.33
CA LEU A 138 -7.06 14.89 10.15
C LEU A 138 -6.28 16.01 9.46
N ARG A 139 -5.71 16.94 10.23
CA ARG A 139 -4.85 17.99 9.68
C ARG A 139 -3.65 17.44 8.91
N ARG A 140 -2.95 16.42 9.44
CA ARG A 140 -1.80 15.79 8.77
C ARG A 140 -2.23 15.04 7.52
N MET A 141 -3.31 14.27 7.58
CA MET A 141 -3.85 13.58 6.40
C MET A 141 -4.20 14.58 5.28
N GLY A 142 -4.83 15.70 5.63
CA GLY A 142 -5.08 16.79 4.67
C GLY A 142 -3.81 17.47 4.14
N GLN A 143 -2.72 17.49 4.90
CA GLN A 143 -1.42 17.97 4.41
C GLN A 143 -0.85 17.04 3.34
N PHE A 144 -0.82 15.74 3.57
CA PHE A 144 -0.40 14.75 2.58
C PHE A 144 -1.21 14.84 1.29
N GLN A 145 -2.53 14.95 1.41
CA GLN A 145 -3.42 15.10 0.26
C GLN A 145 -3.09 16.36 -0.56
N ARG A 146 -2.87 17.50 0.10
CA ARG A 146 -2.48 18.77 -0.57
C ARG A 146 -1.11 18.68 -1.25
N GLN A 147 -0.19 17.86 -0.74
CA GLN A 147 1.10 17.58 -1.37
C GLN A 147 0.97 16.66 -2.59
N GLY A 148 -0.18 16.03 -2.77
CA GLY A 148 -0.48 15.15 -3.90
C GLY A 148 -0.36 13.67 -3.58
N VAL A 149 -0.21 13.28 -2.30
CA VAL A 149 -0.29 11.88 -1.87
C VAL A 149 -1.73 11.41 -1.99
N THR A 150 -1.92 10.23 -2.58
CA THR A 150 -3.23 9.56 -2.57
C THR A 150 -3.43 8.91 -1.21
N MET A 151 -4.35 9.44 -0.41
CA MET A 151 -4.70 8.90 0.90
C MET A 151 -5.86 7.93 0.77
N VAL A 152 -5.76 6.78 1.44
CA VAL A 152 -6.82 5.77 1.57
C VAL A 152 -6.87 5.31 3.02
N THR A 153 -8.06 5.07 3.55
CA THR A 153 -8.23 4.50 4.89
C THR A 153 -8.96 3.17 4.79
N LEU A 154 -8.40 2.14 5.39
CA LEU A 154 -9.06 0.86 5.62
C LEU A 154 -9.52 0.84 7.08
N LEU A 155 -10.83 0.78 7.26
CA LEU A 155 -11.46 0.82 8.57
C LEU A 155 -11.47 -0.57 9.18
N ALA A 156 -11.13 -0.64 10.46
CA ALA A 156 -11.09 -1.89 11.19
C ALA A 156 -12.47 -2.55 11.27
N LEU A 157 -12.47 -3.85 11.05
CA LEU A 157 -13.59 -4.74 11.31
C LEU A 157 -13.15 -5.69 12.41
N ASP A 158 -14.08 -6.07 13.29
CA ASP A 158 -13.82 -7.15 14.25
C ASP A 158 -13.77 -8.52 13.54
N ASP A 159 -13.42 -9.57 14.28
CA ASP A 159 -13.27 -10.93 13.71
C ASP A 159 -14.61 -11.50 13.19
N ASP A 160 -15.75 -10.91 13.54
CA ASP A 160 -17.08 -11.24 13.03
C ASP A 160 -17.46 -10.39 11.79
N GLY A 161 -16.56 -9.51 11.35
CA GLY A 161 -16.78 -8.59 10.22
C GLY A 161 -17.67 -7.39 10.56
N THR A 162 -17.90 -7.12 11.86
CA THR A 162 -18.70 -5.98 12.31
C THR A 162 -17.84 -4.72 12.31
N PRO A 163 -18.33 -3.57 11.80
CA PRO A 163 -17.60 -2.32 11.84
C PRO A 163 -17.38 -1.81 13.26
N GLY A 164 -16.10 -1.71 13.67
CA GLY A 164 -15.70 -1.22 14.99
C GLY A 164 -14.79 0.01 14.87
N TYR A 165 -15.28 1.13 14.31
CA TYR A 165 -14.48 2.33 14.08
C TYR A 165 -15.20 3.62 14.45
N ASN A 166 -14.46 4.72 14.58
CA ASN A 166 -14.99 6.04 14.88
C ASN A 166 -15.70 6.66 13.65
N HIS A 167 -17.04 6.65 13.66
CA HIS A 167 -17.87 7.12 12.54
C HIS A 167 -17.74 8.63 12.29
N ASP A 168 -17.52 9.44 13.31
CA ASP A 168 -17.40 10.91 13.16
C ASP A 168 -16.12 11.28 12.45
N VAL A 169 -15.02 10.60 12.79
CA VAL A 169 -13.73 10.76 12.13
C VAL A 169 -13.79 10.24 10.69
N ALA A 170 -14.40 9.08 10.46
CA ALA A 170 -14.61 8.54 9.12
C ALA A 170 -15.44 9.49 8.24
N GLY A 171 -16.49 10.09 8.79
CA GLY A 171 -17.29 11.13 8.12
C GLY A 171 -16.47 12.37 7.76
N SER A 172 -15.56 12.79 8.64
CA SER A 172 -14.64 13.90 8.38
C SER A 172 -13.66 13.59 7.26
N LEU A 173 -13.11 12.38 7.21
CA LEU A 173 -12.25 11.91 6.11
C LEU A 173 -12.99 11.89 4.78
N ALA A 174 -14.23 11.39 4.77
CA ALA A 174 -15.07 11.40 3.58
C ALA A 174 -15.36 12.82 3.08
N ALA A 175 -15.63 13.77 3.99
CA ALA A 175 -15.82 15.18 3.67
C ALA A 175 -14.55 15.83 3.09
N MET A 176 -13.37 15.36 3.46
CA MET A 176 -12.08 15.76 2.89
C MET A 176 -11.79 15.10 1.54
N GLY A 177 -12.63 14.17 1.07
CA GLY A 177 -12.43 13.41 -0.15
C GLY A 177 -11.39 12.29 0.01
N ILE A 178 -11.13 11.83 1.23
CA ILE A 178 -10.28 10.68 1.52
C ILE A 178 -11.17 9.45 1.58
N PRO A 179 -11.04 8.51 0.62
CA PRO A 179 -11.85 7.30 0.61
C PRO A 179 -11.55 6.44 1.83
N SER A 180 -12.61 6.00 2.50
CA SER A 180 -12.53 5.14 3.67
C SER A 180 -13.40 3.89 3.41
N PHE A 181 -12.81 2.72 3.52
CA PHE A 181 -13.44 1.45 3.21
C PHE A 181 -13.48 0.56 4.46
N ALA A 182 -14.65 0.02 4.74
CA ALA A 182 -14.82 -1.09 5.67
C ALA A 182 -15.11 -2.32 4.83
N CYS A 183 -14.15 -3.21 4.66
CA CYS A 183 -14.30 -4.41 3.85
C CYS A 183 -13.58 -5.59 4.50
N THR A 184 -14.12 -6.78 4.29
CA THR A 184 -13.44 -8.03 4.60
C THR A 184 -12.47 -8.38 3.48
N PRO A 185 -11.43 -9.21 3.71
CA PRO A 185 -10.49 -9.63 2.68
C PRO A 185 -11.13 -10.41 1.54
N ASP A 186 -12.35 -10.92 1.73
CA ASP A 186 -13.11 -11.73 0.77
C ASP A 186 -14.05 -10.89 -0.12
N ALA A 187 -14.05 -9.57 0.05
CA ALA A 187 -14.98 -8.65 -0.64
C ALA A 187 -14.41 -8.11 -1.96
#